data_b822e79cb769b32a879eec31a4227a5e
#
_entry.id   b822e79cb769b32a879eec31a4227a5e
#
_cell.length_a   1.000
_cell.length_b   1.000
_cell.length_c   1.000
_cell.angle_alpha   90.00
_cell.angle_beta   90.00
_cell.angle_gamma   90.00
#
_symmetry.space_group_name_H-M   'P 1'
#
loop_
_entity.id
_entity.type
_entity.pdbx_description
1 polymer ?
#
loop_
_entity_poly.entity_id
_entity_poly.type
_entity_poly.pdbx_seq_one_letter_code
_entity_poly.pdbx_strand_id
1 'polypeptide(L)'
;MTTADVLFDPLRIGPLALPNRIVMSPMTRQHSPGGTPGDDVAAYYRRRAEGGTGLIITEGVAIDHPTAVDSTKVPRLHGESALSGWRRVVDGVHEAGGRIVPQLWHVGPLWGAMARVDPALTPLRPSGLWGRVGRTTYSQRYLSTVTTPTAPMTEHDIEDVIAAYVRSARNAIAVGFDGIAIHAGHGYLLDAFVWEATNQRTDHWGGDLVRRANFPVEVVRGIRREIGPRLPIFYRFSQHKQQDYGARIAETPDDLGVILTALREAGVDVFDASSRYFDRPAFDGSELTLAGWAKKLTGAYSMAVGSVGLSTSLHERDSPEPAALDGLYRRLADAEFDLVALGRLHLAEPAIARILRTGAPLPTFDRDRHQRELT
;
A
#
# COMPACT_ATOMS: atom_id res chain seq x y z
N MET A 1 -3.17 10.18 -31.37
CA MET A 1 -2.66 9.90 -30.03
C MET A 1 -2.05 8.55 -30.05
N THR A 2 -0.82 8.40 -29.59
CA THR A 2 -0.23 7.08 -29.39
C THR A 2 -0.89 6.44 -28.16
N THR A 3 -0.96 5.12 -28.09
CA THR A 3 -1.54 4.43 -26.92
C THR A 3 -0.83 4.75 -25.61
N ALA A 4 0.42 5.24 -25.67
CA ALA A 4 1.18 5.69 -24.51
C ALA A 4 0.72 7.04 -23.94
N ASP A 5 0.07 7.87 -24.75
CA ASP A 5 -0.37 9.23 -24.33
C ASP A 5 -1.36 9.17 -23.17
N VAL A 6 -2.14 8.08 -23.06
CA VAL A 6 -3.12 7.87 -21.98
C VAL A 6 -2.51 7.95 -20.57
N LEU A 7 -1.23 7.58 -20.39
CA LEU A 7 -0.53 7.73 -19.10
C LEU A 7 -0.41 9.18 -18.65
N PHE A 8 -0.44 10.11 -19.61
CA PHE A 8 -0.22 11.54 -19.39
C PHE A 8 -1.50 12.35 -19.41
N ASP A 9 -2.65 11.69 -19.54
CA ASP A 9 -3.92 12.34 -19.33
C ASP A 9 -4.08 12.74 -17.86
N PRO A 10 -4.50 13.99 -17.58
CA PRO A 10 -4.75 14.41 -16.23
C PRO A 10 -5.92 13.64 -15.60
N LEU A 11 -5.88 13.50 -14.29
CA LEU A 11 -6.96 12.87 -13.51
C LEU A 11 -7.28 13.75 -12.30
N ARG A 12 -8.58 13.85 -11.96
CA ARG A 12 -9.02 14.53 -10.74
C ARG A 12 -9.77 13.57 -9.84
N ILE A 13 -9.36 13.51 -8.57
CA ILE A 13 -9.99 12.71 -7.52
C ILE A 13 -10.39 13.66 -6.39
N GLY A 14 -11.65 14.10 -6.37
CA GLY A 14 -12.07 15.20 -5.49
C GLY A 14 -11.24 16.47 -5.73
N PRO A 15 -10.60 17.05 -4.72
CA PRO A 15 -9.72 18.22 -4.88
C PRO A 15 -8.35 17.87 -5.44
N LEU A 16 -7.93 16.61 -5.36
CA LEU A 16 -6.62 16.14 -5.82
C LEU A 16 -6.58 16.14 -7.35
N ALA A 17 -5.80 17.07 -7.94
CA ALA A 17 -5.55 17.16 -9.37
C ALA A 17 -4.18 16.55 -9.69
N LEU A 18 -4.16 15.51 -10.51
CA LEU A 18 -2.97 14.80 -10.95
C LEU A 18 -2.65 15.16 -12.40
N PRO A 19 -1.41 15.54 -12.73
CA PRO A 19 -1.02 15.91 -14.09
C PRO A 19 -0.88 14.70 -15.03
N ASN A 20 -0.86 13.51 -14.49
CA ASN A 20 -0.77 12.25 -15.22
C ASN A 20 -1.24 11.09 -14.32
N ARG A 21 -1.27 9.87 -14.86
CA ARG A 21 -1.75 8.65 -14.19
C ARG A 21 -0.65 7.81 -13.53
N ILE A 22 0.57 8.34 -13.46
CA ILE A 22 1.75 7.64 -12.93
C ILE A 22 1.85 7.90 -11.43
N VAL A 23 1.86 6.84 -10.64
CA VAL A 23 1.98 6.88 -9.19
C VAL A 23 3.28 6.22 -8.75
N MET A 24 4.00 6.83 -7.81
CA MET A 24 5.07 6.13 -7.09
C MET A 24 4.43 5.18 -6.08
N SER A 25 4.66 3.87 -6.26
CA SER A 25 4.19 2.84 -5.34
C SER A 25 4.88 2.94 -3.97
N PRO A 26 4.19 2.70 -2.84
CA PRO A 26 4.81 2.64 -1.53
C PRO A 26 5.86 1.52 -1.46
N MET A 27 7.03 1.87 -0.96
CA MET A 27 8.18 0.96 -0.81
C MET A 27 8.92 1.30 0.47
N THR A 28 8.99 0.38 1.41
CA THR A 28 9.71 0.55 2.69
C THR A 28 11.19 0.80 2.45
N ARG A 29 11.70 1.96 2.91
CA ARG A 29 13.10 2.37 2.73
C ARG A 29 13.92 2.23 3.99
N GLN A 30 13.30 2.43 5.16
CA GLN A 30 13.97 2.35 6.47
C GLN A 30 15.13 3.36 6.63
N HIS A 31 14.95 4.57 6.15
CA HIS A 31 15.92 5.67 6.26
C HIS A 31 15.48 6.78 7.23
N SER A 32 14.61 6.46 8.19
CA SER A 32 14.09 7.42 9.18
C SER A 32 14.51 7.01 10.60
N PRO A 33 15.75 7.26 11.02
CA PRO A 33 16.23 6.89 12.37
C PRO A 33 15.31 7.46 13.47
N GLY A 34 14.93 6.63 14.43
CA GLY A 34 13.99 7.02 15.46
C GLY A 34 12.56 7.32 14.96
N GLY A 35 12.25 6.91 13.71
CA GLY A 35 10.97 7.17 13.06
C GLY A 35 10.82 8.58 12.48
N THR A 36 11.91 9.35 12.40
CA THR A 36 11.92 10.76 11.95
C THR A 36 12.50 10.86 10.54
N PRO A 37 11.74 11.27 9.51
CA PRO A 37 12.26 11.56 8.18
C PRO A 37 13.29 12.69 8.22
N GLY A 38 14.48 12.45 7.64
CA GLY A 38 15.55 13.43 7.49
C GLY A 38 15.47 14.21 6.18
N ASP A 39 16.48 15.05 5.93
CA ASP A 39 16.58 15.84 4.71
C ASP A 39 16.87 14.95 3.48
N ASP A 40 17.54 13.83 3.69
CA ASP A 40 17.76 12.80 2.67
C ASP A 40 16.46 12.16 2.19
N VAL A 41 15.52 11.88 3.11
CA VAL A 41 14.17 11.39 2.81
C VAL A 41 13.35 12.48 2.09
N ALA A 42 13.45 13.75 2.51
CA ALA A 42 12.81 14.86 1.83
C ALA A 42 13.32 15.01 0.39
N ALA A 43 14.63 14.99 0.19
CA ALA A 43 15.24 15.03 -1.13
C ALA A 43 14.84 13.83 -2.00
N TYR A 44 14.72 12.63 -1.40
CA TYR A 44 14.29 11.42 -2.10
C TYR A 44 12.90 11.58 -2.72
N TYR A 45 11.90 12.05 -1.98
CA TYR A 45 10.55 12.26 -2.51
C TYR A 45 10.48 13.45 -3.48
N ARG A 46 11.19 14.55 -3.18
CA ARG A 46 11.25 15.72 -4.05
C ARG A 46 11.75 15.38 -5.46
N ARG A 47 12.81 14.57 -5.59
CA ARG A 47 13.34 14.16 -6.92
C ARG A 47 12.29 13.45 -7.79
N ARG A 48 11.35 12.69 -7.21
CA ARG A 48 10.26 12.03 -7.94
C ARG A 48 9.23 13.04 -8.45
N ALA A 49 8.92 14.04 -7.64
CA ALA A 49 8.05 15.14 -8.07
C ALA A 49 8.70 15.93 -9.21
N GLU A 50 9.98 16.33 -9.05
CA GLU A 50 10.77 16.97 -10.11
C GLU A 50 10.87 16.10 -11.36
N GLY A 51 10.88 14.76 -11.21
CA GLY A 51 10.85 13.76 -12.28
C GLY A 51 9.52 13.66 -13.02
N GLY A 52 8.47 14.37 -12.57
CA GLY A 52 7.16 14.42 -13.23
C GLY A 52 6.19 13.32 -12.80
N THR A 53 6.43 12.64 -11.69
CA THR A 53 5.49 11.67 -11.11
C THR A 53 4.20 12.37 -10.68
N GLY A 54 3.04 11.84 -11.12
CA GLY A 54 1.74 12.46 -10.86
C GLY A 54 1.32 12.44 -9.40
N LEU A 55 1.58 11.32 -8.71
CA LEU A 55 1.29 11.15 -7.28
C LEU A 55 2.40 10.32 -6.63
N ILE A 56 2.80 10.70 -5.44
CA ILE A 56 3.70 9.93 -4.59
C ILE A 56 2.90 9.31 -3.44
N ILE A 57 2.93 7.98 -3.30
CA ILE A 57 2.52 7.32 -2.05
C ILE A 57 3.80 7.00 -1.29
N THR A 58 3.93 7.48 -0.05
CA THR A 58 5.15 7.26 0.74
C THR A 58 5.37 5.78 1.03
N GLU A 59 6.56 5.41 1.50
CA GLU A 59 6.75 4.15 2.21
C GLU A 59 5.70 3.97 3.32
N GLY A 60 5.55 2.73 3.83
CA GLY A 60 4.69 2.49 4.97
C GLY A 60 5.10 3.34 6.18
N VAL A 61 4.15 4.09 6.73
CA VAL A 61 4.33 5.00 7.87
C VAL A 61 3.61 4.43 9.08
N ALA A 62 4.34 4.26 10.18
CA ALA A 62 3.77 3.74 11.42
C ALA A 62 2.66 4.66 11.93
N ILE A 63 1.48 4.09 12.18
CA ILE A 63 0.42 4.79 12.91
C ILE A 63 0.82 5.01 14.37
N ASP A 64 0.09 5.86 15.09
CA ASP A 64 0.32 6.20 16.49
C ASP A 64 -0.04 5.05 17.44
N HIS A 65 0.69 3.93 17.30
CA HIS A 65 0.52 2.74 18.13
C HIS A 65 1.89 2.05 18.36
N PRO A 66 2.20 1.57 19.56
CA PRO A 66 3.52 1.02 19.90
C PRO A 66 3.90 -0.22 19.09
N THR A 67 2.94 -1.03 18.66
CA THR A 67 3.17 -2.23 17.86
C THR A 67 2.91 -2.02 16.37
N ALA A 68 2.81 -0.76 15.92
CA ALA A 68 2.53 -0.48 14.49
C ALA A 68 3.60 -1.03 13.56
N VAL A 69 4.87 -0.91 13.95
CA VAL A 69 6.03 -1.41 13.19
C VAL A 69 7.12 -1.91 14.13
N ASP A 70 7.90 -2.88 13.66
CA ASP A 70 8.99 -3.53 14.39
C ASP A 70 10.38 -2.99 14.04
N SER A 71 10.46 -1.85 13.38
CA SER A 71 11.72 -1.20 13.02
C SER A 71 11.74 0.26 13.44
N THR A 72 12.79 0.67 14.14
CA THR A 72 13.03 2.06 14.54
C THR A 72 13.45 2.97 13.37
N LYS A 73 13.64 2.39 12.18
CA LYS A 73 14.01 3.12 10.97
C LYS A 73 12.83 3.38 10.02
N VAL A 74 11.67 2.81 10.31
CA VAL A 74 10.41 3.12 9.60
C VAL A 74 9.87 4.44 10.13
N PRO A 75 9.49 5.39 9.25
CA PRO A 75 8.97 6.67 9.68
C PRO A 75 7.64 6.53 10.42
N ARG A 76 7.37 7.46 11.34
CA ARG A 76 6.15 7.53 12.16
C ARG A 76 5.34 8.76 11.81
N LEU A 77 4.02 8.67 12.00
CA LEU A 77 3.13 9.82 11.81
C LEU A 77 2.60 10.35 13.14
N HIS A 78 3.48 10.36 14.14
CA HIS A 78 3.22 10.90 15.47
C HIS A 78 4.53 11.38 16.11
N GLY A 79 4.39 12.25 17.12
CA GLY A 79 5.54 12.89 17.77
C GLY A 79 6.07 14.10 16.97
N GLU A 80 6.44 15.16 17.69
CA GLU A 80 6.79 16.46 17.12
C GLU A 80 7.91 16.39 16.08
N SER A 81 8.99 15.68 16.38
CA SER A 81 10.14 15.52 15.48
C SER A 81 9.76 14.84 14.16
N ALA A 82 8.98 13.74 14.23
CA ALA A 82 8.55 13.02 13.04
C ALA A 82 7.61 13.89 12.18
N LEU A 83 6.65 14.58 12.80
CA LEU A 83 5.72 15.47 12.10
C LEU A 83 6.45 16.67 11.47
N SER A 84 7.47 17.23 12.13
CA SER A 84 8.33 18.26 11.56
C SER A 84 9.12 17.72 10.35
N GLY A 85 9.64 16.49 10.44
CA GLY A 85 10.30 15.80 9.31
C GLY A 85 9.35 15.63 8.12
N TRP A 86 8.14 15.16 8.36
CA TRP A 86 7.14 15.01 7.31
C TRP A 86 6.70 16.33 6.68
N ARG A 87 6.63 17.42 7.46
CA ARG A 87 6.33 18.75 6.89
C ARG A 87 7.39 19.14 5.86
N ARG A 88 8.69 18.96 6.16
CA ARG A 88 9.76 19.22 5.18
C ARG A 88 9.62 18.35 3.91
N VAL A 89 9.24 17.08 4.06
CA VAL A 89 8.99 16.19 2.92
C VAL A 89 7.84 16.72 2.05
N VAL A 90 6.71 17.04 2.66
CA VAL A 90 5.50 17.53 1.97
C VAL A 90 5.78 18.86 1.26
N ASP A 91 6.39 19.82 1.98
CA ASP A 91 6.74 21.14 1.43
C ASP A 91 7.67 20.98 0.22
N GLY A 92 8.72 20.15 0.32
CA GLY A 92 9.64 19.90 -0.78
C GLY A 92 9.00 19.25 -2.01
N VAL A 93 8.02 18.36 -1.82
CA VAL A 93 7.26 17.76 -2.93
C VAL A 93 6.32 18.80 -3.55
N HIS A 94 5.62 19.60 -2.76
CA HIS A 94 4.71 20.63 -3.23
C HIS A 94 5.44 21.75 -3.97
N GLU A 95 6.60 22.21 -3.48
CA GLU A 95 7.47 23.17 -4.18
C GLU A 95 7.92 22.67 -5.55
N ALA A 96 8.12 21.36 -5.69
CA ALA A 96 8.40 20.71 -6.97
C ALA A 96 7.16 20.47 -7.85
N GLY A 97 5.98 20.95 -7.43
CA GLY A 97 4.70 20.80 -8.14
C GLY A 97 4.05 19.42 -8.01
N GLY A 98 4.60 18.53 -7.18
CA GLY A 98 4.11 17.17 -6.95
C GLY A 98 2.91 17.09 -6.02
N ARG A 99 2.41 15.86 -5.85
CA ARG A 99 1.34 15.48 -4.89
C ARG A 99 1.80 14.28 -4.10
N ILE A 100 1.48 14.24 -2.79
CA ILE A 100 1.96 13.21 -1.89
C ILE A 100 0.91 12.81 -0.85
N VAL A 101 0.76 11.49 -0.63
CA VAL A 101 -0.08 10.91 0.43
C VAL A 101 0.73 9.91 1.27
N PRO A 102 0.55 9.85 2.60
CA PRO A 102 1.25 8.89 3.43
C PRO A 102 0.53 7.54 3.37
N GLN A 103 1.26 6.43 3.39
CA GLN A 103 0.67 5.11 3.55
C GLN A 103 0.65 4.71 5.04
N LEU A 104 -0.49 4.83 5.69
CA LEU A 104 -0.69 4.41 7.08
C LEU A 104 -0.55 2.90 7.21
N TRP A 105 0.25 2.45 8.18
CA TRP A 105 0.65 1.06 8.28
C TRP A 105 0.71 0.53 9.70
N HIS A 106 0.23 -0.70 9.87
CA HIS A 106 0.41 -1.54 11.05
C HIS A 106 0.74 -2.96 10.61
N VAL A 107 1.91 -3.47 11.00
CA VAL A 107 2.43 -4.76 10.54
C VAL A 107 1.62 -5.98 11.02
N GLY A 108 0.92 -5.85 12.15
CA GLY A 108 0.08 -6.92 12.69
C GLY A 108 0.79 -8.25 12.88
N PRO A 109 0.29 -9.34 12.29
CA PRO A 109 0.89 -10.67 12.42
C PRO A 109 2.35 -10.75 11.96
N LEU A 110 2.78 -9.88 11.06
CA LEU A 110 4.14 -9.89 10.49
C LEU A 110 5.20 -9.18 11.37
N TRP A 111 4.86 -8.87 12.62
CA TRP A 111 5.79 -8.35 13.62
C TRP A 111 7.02 -9.24 13.75
N GLY A 112 8.21 -8.64 13.81
CA GLY A 112 9.50 -9.34 13.87
C GLY A 112 10.11 -9.67 12.51
N ALA A 113 9.45 -9.30 11.40
CA ALA A 113 9.95 -9.56 10.05
C ALA A 113 11.07 -8.60 9.63
N MET A 114 11.08 -7.35 10.12
CA MET A 114 12.02 -6.33 9.72
C MET A 114 13.19 -6.15 10.69
N ALA A 115 12.95 -6.35 11.98
CA ALA A 115 13.97 -6.12 12.99
C ALA A 115 13.83 -7.09 14.18
N ARG A 116 14.82 -7.05 15.07
CA ARG A 116 14.76 -7.79 16.34
C ARG A 116 13.67 -7.16 17.21
N VAL A 117 12.71 -7.95 17.61
CA VAL A 117 11.52 -7.53 18.35
C VAL A 117 11.88 -7.12 19.78
N ASP A 118 11.27 -6.05 20.28
CA ASP A 118 11.22 -5.77 21.71
C ASP A 118 10.41 -6.88 22.39
N PRO A 119 11.00 -7.67 23.30
CA PRO A 119 10.32 -8.79 23.95
C PRO A 119 9.19 -8.33 24.89
N ALA A 120 9.14 -7.06 25.25
CA ALA A 120 8.07 -6.48 26.06
C ALA A 120 6.79 -6.22 25.26
N LEU A 121 6.86 -6.22 23.91
CA LEU A 121 5.73 -5.95 23.05
C LEU A 121 5.23 -7.25 22.40
N THR A 122 3.92 -7.45 22.40
CA THR A 122 3.26 -8.59 21.75
C THR A 122 2.64 -8.15 20.43
N PRO A 123 2.83 -8.91 19.33
CA PRO A 123 2.19 -8.60 18.05
C PRO A 123 0.67 -8.69 18.16
N LEU A 124 -0.03 -7.73 17.56
CA LEU A 124 -1.49 -7.76 17.49
C LEU A 124 -1.94 -8.67 16.35
N ARG A 125 -2.79 -9.62 16.66
CA ARG A 125 -3.35 -10.61 15.73
C ARG A 125 -4.83 -10.82 16.03
N PRO A 126 -5.72 -10.82 15.01
CA PRO A 126 -7.16 -10.94 15.25
C PRO A 126 -7.53 -12.10 16.18
N SER A 127 -7.01 -13.29 15.93
CA SER A 127 -7.24 -14.53 16.72
C SER A 127 -5.97 -15.09 17.35
N GLY A 128 -4.91 -14.29 17.49
CA GLY A 128 -3.62 -14.78 17.97
C GLY A 128 -2.82 -15.56 16.91
N LEU A 129 -3.34 -15.75 15.71
CA LEU A 129 -2.74 -16.58 14.67
C LEU A 129 -1.87 -15.75 13.72
N TRP A 130 -0.72 -16.32 13.33
CA TRP A 130 0.14 -15.75 12.29
C TRP A 130 -0.42 -15.98 10.88
N GLY A 131 -1.26 -16.98 10.72
CA GLY A 131 -1.83 -17.45 9.48
C GLY A 131 -1.23 -18.78 9.01
N ARG A 132 -1.68 -19.23 7.84
CA ARG A 132 -1.18 -20.45 7.22
C ARG A 132 0.18 -20.17 6.56
N VAL A 133 1.18 -21.01 6.83
CA VAL A 133 2.45 -20.97 6.12
C VAL A 133 2.27 -21.67 4.78
N GLY A 134 2.39 -20.91 3.71
CA GLY A 134 2.38 -21.41 2.35
C GLY A 134 3.67 -21.06 1.60
N ARG A 135 3.57 -20.75 0.32
CA ARG A 135 4.71 -20.31 -0.48
C ARG A 135 5.13 -18.90 -0.06
N THR A 136 6.28 -18.79 0.60
CA THR A 136 6.83 -17.52 1.15
C THR A 136 8.33 -17.43 0.97
N THR A 137 8.89 -16.22 1.07
CA THR A 137 10.33 -15.97 1.14
C THR A 137 10.87 -15.83 2.57
N TYR A 138 10.02 -15.94 3.58
CA TYR A 138 10.46 -15.88 4.97
C TYR A 138 11.36 -17.06 5.32
N SER A 139 12.40 -16.79 6.11
CA SER A 139 13.34 -17.82 6.56
C SER A 139 12.69 -18.77 7.59
N GLN A 140 13.13 -20.01 7.62
CA GLN A 140 12.67 -20.98 8.63
C GLN A 140 12.93 -20.49 10.05
N ARG A 141 14.03 -19.77 10.28
CA ARG A 141 14.34 -19.14 11.57
C ARG A 141 13.26 -18.14 11.99
N TYR A 142 12.80 -17.28 11.08
CA TYR A 142 11.70 -16.34 11.37
C TYR A 142 10.40 -17.10 11.62
N LEU A 143 10.04 -18.02 10.75
CA LEU A 143 8.82 -18.82 10.87
C LEU A 143 8.74 -19.56 12.22
N SER A 144 9.83 -20.17 12.69
CA SER A 144 9.85 -20.87 13.98
C SER A 144 9.59 -19.95 15.19
N THR A 145 9.81 -18.63 15.04
CA THR A 145 9.58 -17.68 16.14
C THR A 145 8.16 -17.08 16.10
N VAL A 146 7.54 -16.97 14.93
CA VAL A 146 6.29 -16.21 14.76
C VAL A 146 5.04 -17.09 14.61
N THR A 147 5.17 -18.37 14.28
CA THR A 147 4.02 -19.26 14.09
C THR A 147 3.38 -19.71 15.39
N THR A 148 4.05 -19.54 16.54
CA THR A 148 3.43 -19.77 17.86
C THR A 148 2.26 -18.80 18.06
N PRO A 149 1.07 -19.30 18.41
CA PRO A 149 -0.08 -18.44 18.70
C PRO A 149 0.20 -17.48 19.87
N THR A 150 -0.37 -16.29 19.77
CA THR A 150 -0.39 -15.28 20.84
C THR A 150 -1.81 -15.15 21.41
N ALA A 151 -2.02 -14.28 22.40
CA ALA A 151 -3.38 -13.88 22.76
C ALA A 151 -4.07 -13.23 21.56
N PRO A 152 -5.36 -13.48 21.33
CA PRO A 152 -6.15 -12.75 20.36
C PRO A 152 -6.32 -11.29 20.79
N MET A 153 -6.51 -10.37 19.84
CA MET A 153 -6.86 -8.99 20.14
C MET A 153 -8.17 -8.93 20.94
N THR A 154 -8.15 -8.13 21.99
CA THR A 154 -9.35 -7.76 22.75
C THR A 154 -10.15 -6.69 22.00
N GLU A 155 -11.38 -6.41 22.43
CA GLU A 155 -12.18 -5.27 21.94
C GLU A 155 -11.41 -3.96 22.13
N HIS A 156 -10.79 -3.77 23.29
CA HIS A 156 -9.99 -2.59 23.60
C HIS A 156 -8.79 -2.43 22.63
N ASP A 157 -8.07 -3.51 22.29
CA ASP A 157 -6.98 -3.45 21.31
C ASP A 157 -7.49 -3.01 19.94
N ILE A 158 -8.67 -3.48 19.53
CA ILE A 158 -9.30 -3.13 18.26
C ILE A 158 -9.67 -1.64 18.22
N GLU A 159 -10.33 -1.16 19.28
CA GLU A 159 -10.72 0.25 19.42
C GLU A 159 -9.49 1.18 19.45
N ASP A 160 -8.43 0.79 20.18
CA ASP A 160 -7.20 1.58 20.25
C ASP A 160 -6.48 1.67 18.91
N VAL A 161 -6.42 0.59 18.15
CA VAL A 161 -5.85 0.61 16.80
C VAL A 161 -6.70 1.47 15.85
N ILE A 162 -8.04 1.39 15.88
CA ILE A 162 -8.91 2.27 15.09
C ILE A 162 -8.61 3.74 15.44
N ALA A 163 -8.56 4.06 16.73
CA ALA A 163 -8.24 5.41 17.19
C ALA A 163 -6.84 5.86 16.74
N ALA A 164 -5.85 4.96 16.73
CA ALA A 164 -4.49 5.25 16.25
C ALA A 164 -4.44 5.58 14.75
N TYR A 165 -5.20 4.87 13.91
CA TYR A 165 -5.36 5.22 12.49
C TYR A 165 -5.97 6.62 12.32
N VAL A 166 -7.01 6.94 13.10
CA VAL A 166 -7.68 8.25 13.04
C VAL A 166 -6.74 9.37 13.49
N ARG A 167 -6.01 9.21 14.61
CA ARG A 167 -5.01 10.18 15.06
C ARG A 167 -3.93 10.42 14.01
N SER A 168 -3.46 9.33 13.38
CA SER A 168 -2.44 9.43 12.34
C SER A 168 -2.95 10.12 11.07
N ALA A 169 -4.20 9.87 10.67
CA ALA A 169 -4.83 10.58 9.56
C ALA A 169 -4.96 12.09 9.85
N ARG A 170 -5.38 12.47 11.06
CA ARG A 170 -5.39 13.88 11.51
C ARG A 170 -4.01 14.52 11.38
N ASN A 171 -2.98 13.85 11.90
CA ASN A 171 -1.61 14.33 11.83
C ASN A 171 -1.13 14.50 10.39
N ALA A 172 -1.47 13.56 9.50
CA ALA A 172 -1.15 13.66 8.08
C ALA A 172 -1.70 14.94 7.45
N ILE A 173 -2.98 15.21 7.68
CA ILE A 173 -3.61 16.43 7.14
C ILE A 173 -3.01 17.70 7.77
N ALA A 174 -2.70 17.66 9.06
CA ALA A 174 -2.08 18.79 9.75
C ALA A 174 -0.66 19.13 9.25
N VAL A 175 0.08 18.18 8.69
CA VAL A 175 1.39 18.41 8.05
C VAL A 175 1.31 18.72 6.56
N GLY A 176 0.11 18.66 5.95
CA GLY A 176 -0.14 19.14 4.59
C GLY A 176 -0.24 18.05 3.51
N PHE A 177 -0.35 16.77 3.84
CA PHE A 177 -0.56 15.71 2.84
C PHE A 177 -1.86 15.89 2.05
N ASP A 178 -1.86 15.47 0.78
CA ASP A 178 -2.95 15.65 -0.18
C ASP A 178 -4.11 14.63 -0.03
N GLY A 179 -4.00 13.69 0.89
CA GLY A 179 -4.96 12.62 1.16
C GLY A 179 -4.33 11.54 2.05
N ILE A 180 -4.98 10.38 2.15
CA ILE A 180 -4.53 9.25 2.98
C ILE A 180 -4.46 7.98 2.15
N ALA A 181 -3.38 7.21 2.24
CA ALA A 181 -3.32 5.84 1.78
C ALA A 181 -3.31 4.88 2.99
N ILE A 182 -3.94 3.72 2.87
CA ILE A 182 -4.04 2.71 3.92
C ILE A 182 -3.43 1.41 3.40
N HIS A 183 -2.49 0.84 4.15
CA HIS A 183 -1.93 -0.48 3.84
C HIS A 183 -2.79 -1.58 4.43
N ALA A 184 -3.62 -2.21 3.60
CA ALA A 184 -4.56 -3.24 3.99
C ALA A 184 -4.46 -4.53 3.14
N GLY A 185 -3.26 -4.82 2.65
CA GLY A 185 -2.95 -6.05 1.91
C GLY A 185 -1.78 -6.82 2.52
N HIS A 186 -1.34 -7.87 1.86
CA HIS A 186 -0.11 -8.62 2.07
C HIS A 186 0.01 -9.35 3.41
N GLY A 187 -1.08 -9.56 4.15
CA GLY A 187 -1.08 -10.21 5.46
C GLY A 187 -0.81 -9.31 6.64
N TYR A 188 -0.76 -7.96 6.44
CA TYR A 188 -0.68 -6.99 7.53
C TYR A 188 -2.00 -6.87 8.30
N LEU A 189 -2.08 -6.04 9.33
CA LEU A 189 -3.15 -6.11 10.32
C LEU A 189 -4.57 -6.02 9.72
N LEU A 190 -4.85 -5.07 8.84
CA LEU A 190 -6.19 -4.92 8.26
C LEU A 190 -6.55 -6.13 7.38
N ASP A 191 -5.60 -6.60 6.60
CA ASP A 191 -5.74 -7.80 5.77
C ASP A 191 -5.91 -9.07 6.61
N ALA A 192 -5.23 -9.14 7.75
CA ALA A 192 -5.34 -10.26 8.67
C ALA A 192 -6.74 -10.40 9.28
N PHE A 193 -7.51 -9.32 9.41
CA PHE A 193 -8.91 -9.41 9.81
C PHE A 193 -9.81 -10.00 8.71
N VAL A 194 -9.50 -9.72 7.45
CA VAL A 194 -10.27 -10.25 6.32
C VAL A 194 -9.91 -11.70 6.01
N TRP A 195 -8.64 -12.07 6.16
CA TRP A 195 -8.16 -13.41 5.83
C TRP A 195 -8.58 -14.45 6.89
N GLU A 196 -9.34 -15.47 6.47
CA GLU A 196 -9.85 -16.53 7.33
C GLU A 196 -8.76 -17.26 8.14
N ALA A 197 -7.57 -17.50 7.53
CA ALA A 197 -6.50 -18.20 8.21
C ALA A 197 -5.89 -17.44 9.41
N THR A 198 -6.13 -16.16 9.53
CA THR A 198 -5.70 -15.30 10.65
C THR A 198 -6.84 -14.83 11.52
N ASN A 199 -8.08 -14.82 10.99
CA ASN A 199 -9.26 -14.38 11.72
C ASN A 199 -10.28 -15.52 11.90
N GLN A 200 -10.19 -16.19 13.03
CA GLN A 200 -11.10 -17.24 13.48
C GLN A 200 -11.98 -16.78 14.66
N ARG A 201 -12.21 -15.46 14.77
CA ARG A 201 -13.11 -14.88 15.77
C ARG A 201 -14.55 -15.28 15.52
N THR A 202 -15.32 -15.34 16.61
CA THR A 202 -16.78 -15.66 16.58
C THR A 202 -17.67 -14.49 16.95
N ASP A 203 -17.06 -13.35 17.29
CA ASP A 203 -17.75 -12.08 17.56
C ASP A 203 -18.04 -11.31 16.25
N HIS A 204 -18.44 -10.04 16.36
CA HIS A 204 -18.77 -9.21 15.20
C HIS A 204 -17.56 -8.80 14.33
N TRP A 205 -16.33 -9.09 14.76
CA TRP A 205 -15.10 -8.89 14.02
C TRP A 205 -14.63 -10.12 13.24
N GLY A 206 -15.35 -11.24 13.31
CA GLY A 206 -14.97 -12.50 12.67
C GLY A 206 -16.17 -13.38 12.31
N GLY A 207 -15.91 -14.57 11.76
CA GLY A 207 -16.92 -15.48 11.23
C GLY A 207 -17.03 -15.39 9.71
N ASP A 208 -18.19 -14.97 9.20
CA ASP A 208 -18.37 -14.80 7.74
C ASP A 208 -17.58 -13.62 7.17
N LEU A 209 -17.54 -13.54 5.84
CA LEU A 209 -16.73 -12.54 5.14
C LEU A 209 -17.17 -11.10 5.44
N VAL A 210 -18.48 -10.87 5.63
CA VAL A 210 -19.03 -9.55 5.96
C VAL A 210 -18.48 -9.07 7.30
N ARG A 211 -18.52 -9.94 8.33
CA ARG A 211 -18.04 -9.62 9.67
C ARG A 211 -16.52 -9.45 9.71
N ARG A 212 -15.79 -10.27 8.96
CA ARG A 212 -14.32 -10.12 8.83
C ARG A 212 -13.93 -8.78 8.20
N ALA A 213 -14.77 -8.20 7.36
CA ALA A 213 -14.55 -6.87 6.78
C ALA A 213 -14.87 -5.70 7.74
N ASN A 214 -15.52 -5.92 8.89
CA ASN A 214 -15.93 -4.85 9.80
C ASN A 214 -14.76 -4.01 10.31
N PHE A 215 -13.66 -4.64 10.72
CA PHE A 215 -12.52 -3.90 11.25
C PHE A 215 -11.91 -2.91 10.23
N PRO A 216 -11.50 -3.32 9.01
CA PRO A 216 -11.02 -2.36 8.03
C PRO A 216 -12.07 -1.33 7.62
N VAL A 217 -13.36 -1.67 7.60
CA VAL A 217 -14.45 -0.75 7.33
C VAL A 217 -14.54 0.33 8.42
N GLU A 218 -14.46 -0.03 9.70
CA GLU A 218 -14.48 0.94 10.81
C GLU A 218 -13.24 1.84 10.82
N VAL A 219 -12.05 1.32 10.45
CA VAL A 219 -10.86 2.15 10.25
C VAL A 219 -11.10 3.20 9.15
N VAL A 220 -11.64 2.79 7.99
CA VAL A 220 -11.94 3.72 6.89
C VAL A 220 -13.00 4.74 7.31
N ARG A 221 -14.09 4.32 7.97
CA ARG A 221 -15.13 5.22 8.47
C ARG A 221 -14.58 6.24 9.48
N GLY A 222 -13.73 5.78 10.39
CA GLY A 222 -13.07 6.64 11.36
C GLY A 222 -12.20 7.71 10.69
N ILE A 223 -11.35 7.30 9.75
CA ILE A 223 -10.53 8.22 8.95
C ILE A 223 -11.41 9.19 8.16
N ARG A 224 -12.45 8.70 7.48
CA ARG A 224 -13.36 9.53 6.68
C ARG A 224 -14.06 10.60 7.52
N ARG A 225 -14.55 10.25 8.71
CA ARG A 225 -15.14 11.22 9.65
C ARG A 225 -14.12 12.31 10.05
N GLU A 226 -12.86 11.92 10.26
CA GLU A 226 -11.81 12.84 10.70
C GLU A 226 -11.37 13.82 9.61
N ILE A 227 -11.09 13.30 8.39
CA ILE A 227 -10.54 14.13 7.30
C ILE A 227 -11.63 14.81 6.44
N GLY A 228 -12.89 14.48 6.69
CA GLY A 228 -14.05 15.01 5.95
C GLY A 228 -14.23 14.35 4.56
N PRO A 229 -15.25 14.78 3.82
CA PRO A 229 -15.68 14.08 2.59
C PRO A 229 -14.84 14.39 1.35
N ARG A 230 -13.93 15.36 1.41
CA ARG A 230 -13.26 15.86 0.21
C ARG A 230 -11.91 15.21 -0.07
N LEU A 231 -11.09 14.95 0.94
CA LEU A 231 -9.75 14.42 0.75
C LEU A 231 -9.80 12.94 0.38
N PRO A 232 -9.03 12.48 -0.63
CA PRO A 232 -9.11 11.11 -1.09
C PRO A 232 -8.51 10.10 -0.12
N ILE A 233 -9.15 8.93 -0.02
CA ILE A 233 -8.65 7.75 0.68
C ILE A 233 -8.30 6.69 -0.36
N PHE A 234 -7.03 6.30 -0.39
CA PHE A 234 -6.50 5.19 -1.16
C PHE A 234 -6.43 3.94 -0.27
N TYR A 235 -6.97 2.83 -0.72
CA TYR A 235 -7.00 1.58 0.04
C TYR A 235 -6.23 0.50 -0.71
N ARG A 236 -5.03 0.14 -0.21
CA ARG A 236 -4.24 -0.94 -0.79
C ARG A 236 -4.70 -2.28 -0.26
N PHE A 237 -5.11 -3.16 -1.16
CA PHE A 237 -5.47 -4.54 -0.90
C PHE A 237 -4.72 -5.51 -1.82
N SER A 238 -4.72 -6.79 -1.49
CA SER A 238 -4.12 -7.85 -2.31
C SER A 238 -4.85 -9.17 -2.10
N GLN A 239 -4.86 -10.04 -3.10
CA GLN A 239 -5.24 -11.43 -2.90
C GLN A 239 -4.17 -12.16 -2.08
N HIS A 240 -2.92 -12.11 -2.54
CA HIS A 240 -1.79 -12.81 -1.92
C HIS A 240 -1.37 -12.24 -0.58
N LYS A 241 -0.72 -13.07 0.23
CA LYS A 241 -0.12 -12.72 1.53
C LYS A 241 1.38 -12.96 1.49
N GLN A 242 2.14 -12.29 2.36
CA GLN A 242 3.56 -12.61 2.53
C GLN A 242 3.77 -13.97 3.21
N GLN A 243 2.80 -14.40 4.00
CA GLN A 243 2.75 -15.74 4.59
C GLN A 243 2.54 -16.84 3.54
N ASP A 244 1.79 -16.52 2.49
CA ASP A 244 1.46 -17.44 1.40
C ASP A 244 1.13 -16.66 0.12
N TYR A 245 2.00 -16.74 -0.87
CA TYR A 245 1.78 -16.10 -2.17
C TYR A 245 0.65 -16.75 -3.00
N GLY A 246 0.16 -17.91 -2.57
CA GLY A 246 -1.00 -18.58 -3.16
C GLY A 246 -2.32 -18.27 -2.45
N ALA A 247 -2.27 -17.58 -1.30
CA ALA A 247 -3.48 -17.24 -0.55
C ALA A 247 -4.37 -16.25 -1.30
N ARG A 248 -5.66 -16.31 -0.98
CA ARG A 248 -6.68 -15.38 -1.48
C ARG A 248 -7.51 -14.85 -0.31
N ILE A 249 -7.97 -13.61 -0.43
CA ILE A 249 -8.98 -13.04 0.49
C ILE A 249 -10.40 -13.31 -0.02
N ALA A 250 -10.54 -13.52 -1.33
CA ALA A 250 -11.80 -13.76 -2.01
C ALA A 250 -11.57 -14.83 -3.09
N GLU A 251 -12.37 -15.89 -3.08
CA GLU A 251 -12.28 -16.97 -4.07
C GLU A 251 -13.05 -16.63 -5.34
N THR A 252 -14.09 -15.82 -5.23
CA THR A 252 -14.95 -15.40 -6.33
C THR A 252 -14.98 -13.87 -6.47
N PRO A 253 -15.39 -13.34 -7.65
CA PRO A 253 -15.65 -11.92 -7.79
C PRO A 253 -16.74 -11.39 -6.83
N ASP A 254 -17.75 -12.19 -6.52
CA ASP A 254 -18.83 -11.81 -5.61
C ASP A 254 -18.31 -11.65 -4.18
N ASP A 255 -17.44 -12.57 -3.71
CA ASP A 255 -16.75 -12.44 -2.42
C ASP A 255 -15.92 -11.16 -2.36
N LEU A 256 -15.17 -10.87 -3.43
CA LEU A 256 -14.41 -9.62 -3.53
C LEU A 256 -15.34 -8.40 -3.49
N GLY A 257 -16.49 -8.50 -4.15
CA GLY A 257 -17.53 -7.47 -4.15
C GLY A 257 -18.05 -7.15 -2.75
N VAL A 258 -18.28 -8.16 -1.92
CA VAL A 258 -18.71 -7.97 -0.51
C VAL A 258 -17.74 -7.08 0.25
N ILE A 259 -16.43 -7.35 0.13
CA ILE A 259 -15.39 -6.58 0.84
C ILE A 259 -15.28 -5.16 0.28
N LEU A 260 -15.10 -5.04 -1.04
CA LEU A 260 -14.77 -3.75 -1.64
C LEU A 260 -15.96 -2.78 -1.65
N THR A 261 -17.20 -3.28 -1.80
CA THR A 261 -18.39 -2.42 -1.72
C THR A 261 -18.56 -1.85 -0.31
N ALA A 262 -18.41 -2.66 0.74
CA ALA A 262 -18.47 -2.18 2.12
C ALA A 262 -17.40 -1.10 2.40
N LEU A 263 -16.17 -1.26 1.87
CA LEU A 263 -15.10 -0.27 1.97
C LEU A 263 -15.40 0.99 1.15
N ARG A 264 -16.00 0.86 -0.03
CA ARG A 264 -16.44 2.00 -0.85
C ARG A 264 -17.50 2.83 -0.12
N GLU A 265 -18.49 2.18 0.46
CA GLU A 265 -19.53 2.82 1.27
C GLU A 265 -18.96 3.47 2.54
N ALA A 266 -17.90 2.90 3.12
CA ALA A 266 -17.19 3.49 4.24
C ALA A 266 -16.40 4.76 3.86
N GLY A 267 -16.11 4.95 2.56
CA GLY A 267 -15.47 6.17 2.07
C GLY A 267 -14.15 6.00 1.33
N VAL A 268 -13.83 4.82 0.83
CA VAL A 268 -12.67 4.61 -0.07
C VAL A 268 -12.96 5.27 -1.42
N ASP A 269 -12.01 6.08 -1.93
CA ASP A 269 -12.10 6.72 -3.24
C ASP A 269 -11.32 5.97 -4.31
N VAL A 270 -10.19 5.38 -3.94
CA VAL A 270 -9.28 4.67 -4.85
C VAL A 270 -8.88 3.31 -4.28
N PHE A 271 -9.12 2.24 -5.02
CA PHE A 271 -8.62 0.91 -4.69
C PHE A 271 -7.24 0.68 -5.33
N ASP A 272 -6.21 0.55 -4.50
CA ASP A 272 -4.84 0.22 -4.91
C ASP A 272 -4.68 -1.30 -4.91
N ALA A 273 -4.91 -1.91 -6.08
CA ALA A 273 -4.96 -3.34 -6.28
C ALA A 273 -3.55 -3.93 -6.45
N SER A 274 -2.96 -4.36 -5.33
CA SER A 274 -1.61 -4.91 -5.34
C SER A 274 -1.59 -6.37 -5.75
N SER A 275 -0.94 -6.64 -6.86
CA SER A 275 -0.69 -7.98 -7.38
C SER A 275 0.81 -8.23 -7.59
N ARG A 276 1.19 -9.49 -7.83
CA ARG A 276 2.58 -9.80 -8.21
C ARG A 276 2.87 -9.40 -9.65
N TYR A 277 1.86 -9.52 -10.52
CA TYR A 277 1.85 -9.10 -11.92
C TYR A 277 0.55 -8.39 -12.19
N PHE A 278 0.61 -7.13 -12.60
CA PHE A 278 -0.55 -6.26 -12.77
C PHE A 278 -1.49 -6.71 -13.90
N ASP A 279 -0.96 -7.42 -14.88
CA ASP A 279 -1.60 -7.78 -16.15
C ASP A 279 -2.24 -9.17 -16.17
N ARG A 280 -2.12 -9.91 -15.05
CA ARG A 280 -2.72 -11.26 -14.95
C ARG A 280 -4.19 -11.19 -14.54
N PRO A 281 -5.05 -12.06 -15.10
CA PRO A 281 -6.42 -12.24 -14.64
C PRO A 281 -6.48 -12.52 -13.13
N ALA A 282 -7.43 -11.92 -12.44
CA ALA A 282 -7.60 -12.12 -11.00
C ALA A 282 -8.43 -13.35 -10.65
N PHE A 283 -9.34 -13.75 -11.55
CA PHE A 283 -10.22 -14.90 -11.38
C PHE A 283 -10.33 -15.71 -12.67
N ASP A 284 -10.51 -17.01 -12.54
CA ASP A 284 -10.68 -17.91 -13.68
C ASP A 284 -11.93 -17.52 -14.50
N GLY A 285 -11.84 -17.70 -15.81
CA GLY A 285 -12.92 -17.36 -16.74
C GLY A 285 -13.11 -15.87 -17.02
N SER A 286 -12.18 -15.02 -16.60
CA SER A 286 -12.19 -13.58 -16.86
C SER A 286 -10.79 -13.07 -17.22
N GLU A 287 -10.72 -12.12 -18.15
CA GLU A 287 -9.47 -11.42 -18.51
C GLU A 287 -9.19 -10.19 -17.62
N LEU A 288 -10.13 -9.80 -16.74
CA LEU A 288 -9.97 -8.62 -15.89
C LEU A 288 -8.90 -8.84 -14.82
N THR A 289 -8.05 -7.84 -14.68
CA THR A 289 -7.07 -7.77 -13.61
C THR A 289 -7.73 -7.50 -12.25
N LEU A 290 -6.97 -7.60 -11.17
CA LEU A 290 -7.48 -7.27 -9.82
C LEU A 290 -7.96 -5.80 -9.74
N ALA A 291 -7.25 -4.87 -10.41
CA ALA A 291 -7.65 -3.47 -10.50
C ALA A 291 -8.92 -3.28 -11.34
N GLY A 292 -9.04 -4.02 -12.45
CA GLY A 292 -10.23 -4.01 -13.27
C GLY A 292 -11.48 -4.51 -12.51
N TRP A 293 -11.32 -5.57 -11.72
CA TRP A 293 -12.40 -6.05 -10.87
C TRP A 293 -12.78 -5.06 -9.78
N ALA A 294 -11.81 -4.42 -9.11
CA ALA A 294 -12.10 -3.41 -8.10
C ALA A 294 -12.95 -2.26 -8.69
N LYS A 295 -12.58 -1.76 -9.87
CA LYS A 295 -13.35 -0.73 -10.56
C LYS A 295 -14.75 -1.21 -10.97
N LYS A 296 -14.85 -2.40 -11.55
CA LYS A 296 -16.11 -2.97 -12.00
C LYS A 296 -17.12 -3.17 -10.87
N LEU A 297 -16.64 -3.66 -9.72
CA LEU A 297 -17.51 -3.99 -8.58
C LEU A 297 -17.96 -2.76 -7.80
N THR A 298 -17.13 -1.70 -7.75
CA THR A 298 -17.37 -0.56 -6.85
C THR A 298 -17.69 0.75 -7.55
N GLY A 299 -17.38 0.88 -8.83
CA GLY A 299 -17.44 2.17 -9.55
C GLY A 299 -16.45 3.23 -9.05
N ALA A 300 -15.58 2.88 -8.09
CA ALA A 300 -14.53 3.76 -7.59
C ALA A 300 -13.34 3.81 -8.55
N TYR A 301 -12.44 4.79 -8.36
CA TYR A 301 -11.16 4.77 -9.06
C TYR A 301 -10.36 3.54 -8.65
N SER A 302 -9.56 3.03 -9.58
CA SER A 302 -8.67 1.91 -9.29
C SER A 302 -7.26 2.13 -9.83
N MET A 303 -6.30 1.52 -9.16
CA MET A 303 -4.89 1.62 -9.46
C MET A 303 -4.27 0.23 -9.57
N ALA A 304 -3.60 -0.05 -10.67
CA ALA A 304 -2.89 -1.29 -10.90
C ALA A 304 -1.43 -1.18 -10.43
N VAL A 305 -0.95 -2.21 -9.74
CA VAL A 305 0.45 -2.34 -9.31
C VAL A 305 0.89 -3.80 -9.32
N GLY A 306 2.12 -4.05 -9.76
CA GLY A 306 2.76 -5.37 -9.80
C GLY A 306 3.63 -5.56 -11.03
N SER A 307 4.95 -5.56 -10.86
CA SER A 307 5.95 -5.78 -11.92
C SER A 307 5.76 -4.97 -13.21
N VAL A 308 5.16 -3.78 -13.11
CA VAL A 308 4.96 -2.90 -14.28
C VAL A 308 6.30 -2.54 -14.90
N GLY A 309 6.46 -2.84 -16.20
CA GLY A 309 7.69 -2.61 -16.96
C GLY A 309 8.87 -3.51 -16.57
N LEU A 310 8.63 -4.60 -15.83
CA LEU A 310 9.65 -5.53 -15.36
C LEU A 310 9.21 -6.99 -15.54
N SER A 311 10.13 -7.86 -15.94
CA SER A 311 9.87 -9.27 -16.27
C SER A 311 9.57 -10.14 -15.05
N THR A 312 10.06 -9.78 -13.86
CA THR A 312 9.92 -10.61 -12.65
C THR A 312 9.26 -9.85 -11.49
N SER A 313 8.59 -10.59 -10.61
CA SER A 313 8.03 -10.00 -9.38
C SER A 313 9.12 -9.77 -8.32
N LEU A 314 8.81 -8.95 -7.31
CA LEU A 314 9.73 -8.61 -6.22
C LEU A 314 10.25 -9.85 -5.47
N HIS A 315 9.44 -10.90 -5.39
CA HIS A 315 9.72 -12.12 -4.62
C HIS A 315 10.41 -13.23 -5.45
N GLU A 316 10.76 -12.95 -6.71
CA GLU A 316 11.52 -13.86 -7.53
C GLU A 316 13.02 -13.60 -7.37
N ARG A 317 13.83 -14.66 -7.53
CA ARG A 317 15.29 -14.59 -7.32
C ARG A 317 16.00 -13.92 -8.48
N ASP A 318 15.45 -14.08 -9.68
CA ASP A 318 16.05 -13.55 -10.90
C ASP A 318 16.01 -12.02 -10.92
N SER A 319 17.05 -11.43 -11.49
CA SER A 319 17.08 -10.00 -11.72
C SER A 319 15.99 -9.62 -12.72
N PRO A 320 15.21 -8.56 -12.45
CA PRO A 320 14.18 -8.13 -13.38
C PRO A 320 14.81 -7.43 -14.59
N GLU A 321 14.43 -7.91 -15.78
CA GLU A 321 14.72 -7.22 -17.03
C GLU A 321 13.59 -6.24 -17.38
N PRO A 322 13.87 -5.18 -18.15
CA PRO A 322 12.82 -4.34 -18.70
C PRO A 322 11.81 -5.15 -19.52
N ALA A 323 10.53 -4.86 -19.34
CA ALA A 323 9.42 -5.51 -20.04
C ALA A 323 8.57 -4.49 -20.81
N ALA A 324 7.91 -4.95 -21.89
CA ALA A 324 7.05 -4.12 -22.71
C ALA A 324 5.85 -3.58 -21.93
N LEU A 325 5.41 -2.38 -22.29
CA LEU A 325 4.29 -1.67 -21.66
C LEU A 325 3.00 -1.66 -22.50
N ASP A 326 2.99 -2.29 -23.68
CA ASP A 326 1.83 -2.25 -24.58
C ASP A 326 0.55 -2.77 -23.92
N GLY A 327 0.67 -3.82 -23.09
CA GLY A 327 -0.45 -4.34 -22.30
C GLY A 327 -0.99 -3.33 -21.28
N LEU A 328 -0.12 -2.54 -20.66
CA LEU A 328 -0.50 -1.45 -19.77
C LEU A 328 -1.27 -0.36 -20.50
N TYR A 329 -0.71 0.12 -21.61
CA TYR A 329 -1.30 1.22 -22.39
C TYR A 329 -2.69 0.86 -22.91
N ARG A 330 -2.84 -0.36 -23.44
CA ARG A 330 -4.13 -0.87 -23.90
C ARG A 330 -5.17 -0.91 -22.77
N ARG A 331 -4.84 -1.51 -21.62
CA ARG A 331 -5.77 -1.61 -20.48
C ARG A 331 -6.16 -0.25 -19.90
N LEU A 332 -5.25 0.72 -19.86
CA LEU A 332 -5.56 2.09 -19.49
C LEU A 332 -6.47 2.78 -20.52
N ALA A 333 -6.21 2.59 -21.82
CA ALA A 333 -7.04 3.14 -22.90
C ALA A 333 -8.45 2.53 -22.87
N ASP A 334 -8.58 1.25 -22.54
CA ASP A 334 -9.85 0.54 -22.35
C ASP A 334 -10.53 0.91 -21.01
N ALA A 335 -9.94 1.82 -20.24
CA ALA A 335 -10.41 2.27 -18.94
C ALA A 335 -10.61 1.13 -17.92
N GLU A 336 -9.84 0.04 -18.02
CA GLU A 336 -9.90 -1.08 -17.08
C GLU A 336 -9.54 -0.63 -15.67
N PHE A 337 -8.57 0.27 -15.55
CA PHE A 337 -8.21 0.99 -14.30
C PHE A 337 -7.82 2.44 -14.63
N ASP A 338 -7.60 3.27 -13.59
CA ASP A 338 -7.43 4.72 -13.75
C ASP A 338 -5.98 5.18 -13.55
N LEU A 339 -5.24 4.50 -12.67
CA LEU A 339 -3.90 4.83 -12.26
C LEU A 339 -2.99 3.60 -12.35
N VAL A 340 -1.69 3.83 -12.52
CA VAL A 340 -0.66 2.80 -12.45
C VAL A 340 0.43 3.17 -11.46
N ALA A 341 0.75 2.26 -10.53
CA ALA A 341 1.80 2.48 -9.57
C ALA A 341 3.07 1.72 -9.93
N LEU A 342 4.16 2.46 -10.03
CA LEU A 342 5.50 1.96 -10.35
C LEU A 342 6.34 1.91 -9.05
N GLY A 343 6.91 0.75 -8.75
CA GLY A 343 7.81 0.58 -7.61
C GLY A 343 9.27 0.65 -8.02
N ARG A 344 9.84 -0.49 -8.37
CA ARG A 344 11.28 -0.66 -8.68
C ARG A 344 11.80 0.28 -9.77
N LEU A 345 10.98 0.65 -10.75
CA LEU A 345 11.37 1.64 -11.75
C LEU A 345 11.62 3.03 -11.13
N HIS A 346 10.81 3.46 -10.13
CA HIS A 346 11.08 4.69 -9.39
C HIS A 346 12.32 4.59 -8.46
N LEU A 347 12.73 3.39 -8.06
CA LEU A 347 13.98 3.20 -7.34
C LEU A 347 15.19 3.30 -8.28
N ALA A 348 15.05 2.75 -9.49
CA ALA A 348 16.11 2.80 -10.50
C ALA A 348 16.30 4.21 -11.08
N GLU A 349 15.19 4.95 -11.26
CA GLU A 349 15.19 6.26 -11.91
C GLU A 349 14.07 7.16 -11.33
N PRO A 350 14.44 8.18 -10.55
CA PRO A 350 13.46 9.15 -10.02
C PRO A 350 12.63 9.84 -11.11
N ALA A 351 13.21 10.09 -12.29
CA ALA A 351 12.55 10.75 -13.41
C ALA A 351 11.86 9.77 -14.39
N ILE A 352 11.47 8.58 -13.93
CA ILE A 352 10.85 7.54 -14.77
C ILE A 352 9.65 8.05 -15.57
N ALA A 353 8.87 8.98 -15.03
CA ALA A 353 7.74 9.57 -15.76
C ALA A 353 8.19 10.32 -17.03
N ARG A 354 9.35 10.98 -17.01
CA ARG A 354 9.94 11.61 -18.20
C ARG A 354 10.42 10.59 -19.22
N ILE A 355 11.04 9.49 -18.75
CA ILE A 355 11.47 8.39 -19.64
C ILE A 355 10.27 7.80 -20.36
N LEU A 356 9.18 7.51 -19.64
CA LEU A 356 7.95 7.00 -20.23
C LEU A 356 7.33 7.98 -21.23
N ARG A 357 7.41 9.30 -20.99
CA ARG A 357 6.90 10.33 -21.91
C ARG A 357 7.69 10.40 -23.21
N THR A 358 8.99 10.20 -23.15
CA THR A 358 9.86 10.27 -24.34
C THR A 358 9.97 8.96 -25.10
N GLY A 359 9.45 7.85 -24.55
CA GLY A 359 9.63 6.50 -25.10
C GLY A 359 11.07 6.01 -25.07
N ALA A 360 11.93 6.60 -24.20
CA ALA A 360 13.29 6.15 -24.02
C ALA A 360 13.34 4.75 -23.36
N PRO A 361 14.42 3.99 -23.52
CA PRO A 361 14.56 2.67 -22.89
C PRO A 361 14.37 2.71 -21.38
N LEU A 362 13.64 1.73 -20.85
CA LEU A 362 13.44 1.61 -19.40
C LEU A 362 14.78 1.33 -18.69
N PRO A 363 14.97 1.90 -17.49
CA PRO A 363 16.16 1.67 -16.70
C PRO A 363 16.23 0.23 -16.18
N THR A 364 17.43 -0.32 -16.07
CA THR A 364 17.67 -1.60 -15.41
C THR A 364 17.60 -1.42 -13.89
N PHE A 365 16.86 -2.30 -13.22
CA PHE A 365 16.78 -2.32 -11.77
C PHE A 365 17.87 -3.23 -11.18
N ASP A 366 18.82 -2.64 -10.47
CA ASP A 366 19.81 -3.34 -9.64
C ASP A 366 19.26 -3.47 -8.21
N ARG A 367 19.03 -4.72 -7.77
CA ARG A 367 18.44 -5.00 -6.46
C ARG A 367 19.35 -4.55 -5.31
N ASP A 368 20.63 -4.86 -5.39
CA ASP A 368 21.58 -4.61 -4.30
C ASP A 368 21.82 -3.12 -4.07
N ARG A 369 21.86 -2.35 -5.15
CA ARG A 369 22.01 -0.89 -5.10
C ARG A 369 20.68 -0.20 -4.77
N HIS A 370 19.66 -0.36 -5.60
CA HIS A 370 18.44 0.44 -5.55
C HIS A 370 17.54 0.13 -4.36
N GLN A 371 17.68 -1.05 -3.73
CA GLN A 371 16.96 -1.32 -2.47
C GLN A 371 17.63 -0.67 -1.25
N ARG A 372 18.91 -0.37 -1.30
CA ARG A 372 19.65 0.17 -0.15
C ARG A 372 19.81 1.69 -0.19
N GLU A 373 19.94 2.28 -1.35
CA GLU A 373 20.19 3.70 -1.54
C GLU A 373 18.90 4.52 -1.65
N LEU A 374 18.93 5.75 -1.14
CA LEU A 374 17.92 6.77 -1.43
C LEU A 374 18.34 7.56 -2.69
N THR A 375 18.26 6.92 -3.83
CA THR A 375 18.58 7.55 -5.12
C THR A 375 17.58 8.63 -5.50
#